data_a347307ed733560cbad9cc770691e59e
#
_entry.id   a347307ed733560cbad9cc770691e59e
#
_cell.length_a   1.000
_cell.length_b   1.000
_cell.length_c   1.000
_cell.angle_alpha   90.00
_cell.angle_beta   90.00
_cell.angle_gamma   90.00
#
_symmetry.space_group_name_H-M   'P 1'
#
loop_
_entity.id
_entity.type
_entity.pdbx_description
1 polymer ?
#
loop_
_entity_poly.entity_id
_entity_poly.type
_entity_poly.pdbx_seq_one_letter_code
_entity_poly.pdbx_strand_id
1 'polypeptide(L)'
;MIRLAPHEVLVGDSAAVAAALTRWRTDLTTLTGAHKEHRFRTLADHLDEWRSQGVDTSPFHSGLYLARNRYSEIGLRHMLPLDRVLVGASSTRPGAFGGFHHPNQGYRHLQMAALITMYGPLDRDVPADPDLAMLDLVRAHAHDCLHYGSARRYVLGENGQVVRTQYGINWRRPDGRTYSSSDPQDAAHTRNLGIIMEGACDRESRRLTRQVAELYDITGPDSPDDIGWWAYRDATGQLDDDEPAADAGKPFDGEAGTYAGSMARYQRSVNHRYEQWLAEVGAGEREGLQDLVLTAVISGDTGNLCRRLDDRHGPGTFAGMFRTSGYLTAPPQQTAACV
;
A
#
# COMPACT_ATOMS: atom_id res chain seq x y z
N MET A 1 3.70 -25.87 -11.09
CA MET A 1 3.38 -25.85 -9.64
C MET A 1 3.54 -24.40 -9.18
N ILE A 2 2.53 -23.82 -8.57
CA ILE A 2 2.59 -22.43 -8.11
C ILE A 2 3.67 -22.29 -7.02
N ARG A 3 4.50 -21.26 -7.15
CA ARG A 3 5.44 -20.91 -6.10
C ARG A 3 4.73 -19.98 -5.12
N LEU A 4 4.47 -20.45 -3.92
CA LEU A 4 3.95 -19.61 -2.85
C LEU A 4 5.03 -18.65 -2.36
N ALA A 5 4.65 -17.44 -2.00
CA ALA A 5 5.52 -16.57 -1.25
C ALA A 5 5.60 -17.06 0.22
N PRO A 6 6.72 -16.79 0.93
CA PRO A 6 6.91 -17.31 2.30
C PRO A 6 5.84 -16.92 3.31
N HIS A 7 5.12 -15.85 3.04
CA HIS A 7 4.05 -15.31 3.89
C HIS A 7 2.65 -15.86 3.51
N GLU A 8 2.56 -16.76 2.53
CA GLU A 8 1.30 -17.36 2.07
C GLU A 8 1.11 -18.73 2.68
N VAL A 9 -0.01 -18.92 3.36
CA VAL A 9 -0.37 -20.18 4.05
C VAL A 9 -1.62 -20.77 3.41
N LEU A 10 -1.55 -22.04 3.06
CA LEU A 10 -2.68 -22.84 2.61
C LEU A 10 -3.26 -23.60 3.80
N VAL A 11 -4.57 -23.47 3.99
CA VAL A 11 -5.27 -24.09 5.13
C VAL A 11 -6.26 -25.13 4.62
N GLY A 12 -6.28 -26.30 5.28
CA GLY A 12 -7.06 -27.47 4.87
C GLY A 12 -6.29 -28.38 3.92
N ASP A 13 -6.93 -28.90 2.86
CA ASP A 13 -6.26 -29.68 1.82
C ASP A 13 -5.36 -28.76 0.98
N SER A 14 -4.09 -28.69 1.37
CA SER A 14 -3.08 -27.83 0.75
C SER A 14 -2.93 -28.08 -0.75
N ALA A 15 -3.07 -29.31 -1.21
CA ALA A 15 -2.93 -29.65 -2.63
C ALA A 15 -4.12 -29.11 -3.43
N ALA A 16 -5.33 -29.28 -2.93
CA ALA A 16 -6.54 -28.75 -3.57
C ALA A 16 -6.54 -27.21 -3.58
N VAL A 17 -6.16 -26.57 -2.45
CA VAL A 17 -6.04 -25.11 -2.37
C VAL A 17 -4.97 -24.60 -3.32
N ALA A 18 -3.80 -25.23 -3.39
CA ALA A 18 -2.72 -24.86 -4.31
C ALA A 18 -3.15 -24.98 -5.78
N ALA A 19 -3.85 -26.06 -6.14
CA ALA A 19 -4.36 -26.26 -7.49
C ALA A 19 -5.40 -25.19 -7.86
N ALA A 20 -6.32 -24.87 -6.96
CA ALA A 20 -7.31 -23.84 -7.17
C ALA A 20 -6.67 -22.45 -7.26
N LEU A 21 -5.69 -22.13 -6.42
CA LEU A 21 -4.95 -20.88 -6.46
C LEU A 21 -4.15 -20.73 -7.75
N THR A 22 -3.56 -21.82 -8.26
CA THR A 22 -2.87 -21.84 -9.56
C THR A 22 -3.80 -21.49 -10.72
N ARG A 23 -5.03 -22.05 -10.73
CA ARG A 23 -6.02 -21.71 -11.75
C ARG A 23 -6.52 -20.28 -11.65
N TRP A 24 -6.56 -19.73 -10.43
CA TRP A 24 -7.04 -18.37 -10.21
C TRP A 24 -5.99 -17.31 -10.55
N ARG A 25 -4.70 -17.60 -10.36
CA ARG A 25 -3.63 -16.64 -10.66
C ARG A 25 -3.38 -16.55 -12.16
N THR A 26 -3.43 -15.32 -12.63
CA THR A 26 -3.10 -15.01 -14.02
C THR A 26 -1.58 -15.01 -14.21
N ASP A 27 -1.12 -15.59 -15.31
CA ASP A 27 0.27 -15.50 -15.71
C ASP A 27 0.62 -14.07 -16.16
N LEU A 28 1.71 -13.53 -15.65
CA LEU A 28 2.19 -12.18 -16.01
C LEU A 28 2.50 -12.06 -17.52
N THR A 29 3.01 -13.12 -18.13
CA THR A 29 3.28 -13.15 -19.57
C THR A 29 1.98 -13.00 -20.36
N THR A 30 0.89 -13.64 -19.91
CA THR A 30 -0.43 -13.49 -20.49
C THR A 30 -0.97 -12.07 -20.29
N LEU A 31 -0.76 -11.50 -19.09
CA LEU A 31 -1.19 -10.12 -18.80
C LEU A 31 -0.46 -9.10 -19.66
N THR A 32 0.87 -9.19 -19.73
CA THR A 32 1.67 -8.29 -20.60
C THR A 32 1.32 -8.48 -22.08
N GLY A 33 1.04 -9.70 -22.51
CA GLY A 33 0.57 -10.01 -23.86
C GLY A 33 -0.81 -9.42 -24.17
N ALA A 34 -1.75 -9.55 -23.24
CA ALA A 34 -3.11 -9.00 -23.39
C ALA A 34 -3.14 -7.46 -23.33
N HIS A 35 -2.15 -6.84 -22.71
CA HIS A 35 -2.07 -5.38 -22.53
C HIS A 35 -1.02 -4.73 -23.44
N LYS A 36 -0.55 -5.41 -24.48
CA LYS A 36 0.38 -4.82 -25.47
C LYS A 36 -0.14 -3.52 -26.09
N GLU A 37 -1.45 -3.41 -26.28
CA GLU A 37 -2.11 -2.21 -26.77
C GLU A 37 -1.96 -1.01 -25.82
N HIS A 38 -1.79 -1.27 -24.50
CA HIS A 38 -1.63 -0.26 -23.48
C HIS A 38 -0.15 0.00 -23.13
N ARG A 39 0.78 -0.55 -23.89
CA ARG A 39 2.23 -0.40 -23.65
C ARG A 39 2.67 -0.72 -22.22
N PHE A 40 2.11 -1.72 -21.59
CA PHE A 40 2.60 -2.18 -20.29
C PHE A 40 3.98 -2.79 -20.43
N ARG A 41 4.92 -2.25 -19.67
CA ARG A 41 6.26 -2.81 -19.47
C ARG A 41 6.47 -3.05 -17.98
N THR A 42 7.51 -3.80 -17.63
CA THR A 42 7.90 -3.94 -16.22
C THR A 42 8.56 -2.67 -15.72
N LEU A 43 8.49 -2.43 -14.41
CA LEU A 43 9.20 -1.29 -13.82
C LEU A 43 10.73 -1.42 -14.02
N ALA A 44 11.26 -2.65 -14.03
CA ALA A 44 12.67 -2.89 -14.33
C ALA A 44 13.04 -2.36 -15.72
N ASP A 45 12.26 -2.73 -16.76
CA ASP A 45 12.49 -2.26 -18.14
C ASP A 45 12.39 -0.73 -18.25
N HIS A 46 11.44 -0.11 -17.55
CA HIS A 46 11.29 1.34 -17.54
C HIS A 46 12.48 2.06 -16.92
N LEU A 47 12.97 1.58 -15.78
CA LEU A 47 14.12 2.18 -15.11
C LEU A 47 15.40 2.03 -15.97
N ASP A 48 15.56 0.92 -16.67
CA ASP A 48 16.68 0.71 -17.58
C ASP A 48 16.60 1.64 -18.81
N GLU A 49 15.41 1.80 -19.38
CA GLU A 49 15.15 2.74 -20.47
C GLU A 49 15.44 4.19 -20.05
N TRP A 50 14.91 4.63 -18.91
CA TRP A 50 15.14 5.98 -18.40
C TRP A 50 16.64 6.24 -18.15
N ARG A 51 17.33 5.26 -17.58
CA ARG A 51 18.78 5.37 -17.40
C ARG A 51 19.52 5.51 -18.74
N SER A 52 19.09 4.77 -19.76
CA SER A 52 19.67 4.89 -21.12
C SER A 52 19.44 6.26 -21.75
N GLN A 53 18.40 6.96 -21.33
CA GLN A 53 18.05 8.33 -21.75
C GLN A 53 18.64 9.42 -20.83
N GLY A 54 19.49 9.04 -19.88
CA GLY A 54 20.21 9.97 -19.00
C GLY A 54 19.47 10.38 -17.74
N VAL A 55 18.34 9.74 -17.40
CA VAL A 55 17.66 9.96 -16.12
C VAL A 55 18.45 9.27 -15.00
N ASP A 56 18.75 10.00 -13.93
CA ASP A 56 19.33 9.42 -12.73
C ASP A 56 18.27 8.62 -11.96
N THR A 57 18.42 7.31 -11.94
CA THR A 57 17.53 6.39 -11.18
C THR A 57 18.12 6.01 -9.81
N SER A 58 19.25 6.61 -9.41
CA SER A 58 19.90 6.32 -8.14
C SER A 58 19.03 6.59 -6.92
N PRO A 59 18.19 7.67 -6.86
CA PRO A 59 17.31 7.90 -5.74
C PRO A 59 16.35 6.73 -5.51
N PHE A 60 15.77 6.16 -6.59
CA PHE A 60 14.89 5.01 -6.48
C PHE A 60 15.63 3.77 -5.93
N HIS A 61 16.82 3.45 -6.45
CA HIS A 61 17.60 2.29 -5.98
C HIS A 61 18.05 2.44 -4.53
N SER A 62 18.44 3.65 -4.11
CA SER A 62 18.75 3.94 -2.70
C SER A 62 17.51 3.78 -1.81
N GLY A 63 16.35 4.23 -2.27
CA GLY A 63 15.08 4.01 -1.59
C GLY A 63 14.76 2.53 -1.39
N LEU A 64 15.00 1.70 -2.41
CA LEU A 64 14.85 0.24 -2.29
C LEU A 64 15.80 -0.36 -1.26
N TYR A 65 17.04 0.12 -1.23
CA TYR A 65 18.03 -0.33 -0.24
C TYR A 65 17.60 0.02 1.18
N LEU A 66 17.17 1.26 1.42
CA LEU A 66 16.64 1.70 2.71
C LEU A 66 15.42 0.89 3.12
N ALA A 67 14.46 0.71 2.21
CA ALA A 67 13.26 -0.09 2.44
C ALA A 67 13.61 -1.54 2.79
N ARG A 68 14.53 -2.17 2.06
CA ARG A 68 14.97 -3.55 2.34
C ARG A 68 15.56 -3.70 3.74
N ASN A 69 16.44 -2.76 4.14
CA ASN A 69 17.05 -2.79 5.46
C ASN A 69 15.97 -2.65 6.55
N ARG A 70 15.17 -1.61 6.45
CA ARG A 70 14.10 -1.32 7.41
C ARG A 70 13.08 -2.46 7.51
N TYR A 71 12.64 -2.99 6.36
CA TYR A 71 11.62 -4.04 6.34
C TYR A 71 12.14 -5.39 6.86
N SER A 72 13.45 -5.64 6.77
CA SER A 72 14.06 -6.82 7.39
C SER A 72 13.92 -6.80 8.92
N GLU A 73 13.93 -5.62 9.54
CA GLU A 73 13.75 -5.44 11.00
C GLU A 73 12.34 -5.84 11.47
N ILE A 74 11.33 -5.59 10.65
CA ILE A 74 9.94 -5.99 10.93
C ILE A 74 9.59 -7.38 10.39
N GLY A 75 10.59 -8.13 9.90
CA GLY A 75 10.44 -9.52 9.46
C GLY A 75 10.07 -9.73 8.01
N LEU A 76 10.00 -8.68 7.18
CA LEU A 76 9.78 -8.82 5.74
C LEU A 76 11.08 -9.18 5.04
N ARG A 77 11.12 -10.38 4.43
CA ARG A 77 12.32 -10.93 3.80
C ARG A 77 12.33 -10.84 2.27
N HIS A 78 11.18 -10.60 1.68
CA HIS A 78 10.99 -10.63 0.23
C HIS A 78 10.22 -9.40 -0.22
N MET A 79 10.93 -8.50 -0.90
CA MET A 79 10.36 -7.32 -1.55
C MET A 79 9.58 -7.74 -2.80
N LEU A 80 8.63 -6.92 -3.23
CA LEU A 80 7.96 -7.07 -4.52
C LEU A 80 9.01 -6.90 -5.63
N PRO A 81 9.24 -7.92 -6.49
CA PRO A 81 10.22 -7.80 -7.57
C PRO A 81 9.80 -6.77 -8.62
N LEU A 82 10.75 -6.04 -9.18
CA LEU A 82 10.48 -4.99 -10.16
C LEU A 82 9.89 -5.53 -11.48
N ASP A 83 10.22 -6.76 -11.83
CA ASP A 83 9.65 -7.48 -12.98
C ASP A 83 8.17 -7.89 -12.78
N ARG A 84 7.65 -7.75 -11.57
CA ARG A 84 6.24 -7.99 -11.24
C ARG A 84 5.43 -6.69 -11.09
N VAL A 85 6.02 -5.56 -11.30
CA VAL A 85 5.37 -4.25 -11.35
C VAL A 85 5.15 -3.89 -12.82
N LEU A 86 3.90 -3.88 -13.26
CA LEU A 86 3.52 -3.53 -14.62
C LEU A 86 3.20 -2.04 -14.69
N VAL A 87 3.93 -1.35 -15.52
CA VAL A 87 3.81 0.10 -15.70
C VAL A 87 3.13 0.40 -17.03
N GLY A 88 2.02 1.12 -16.99
CA GLY A 88 1.31 1.59 -18.19
C GLY A 88 1.75 3.00 -18.56
N ALA A 89 2.29 3.16 -19.76
CA ALA A 89 2.73 4.46 -20.27
C ALA A 89 1.58 5.38 -20.70
N SER A 90 0.37 4.84 -20.85
CA SER A 90 -0.82 5.63 -21.16
C SER A 90 -2.06 5.03 -20.51
N SER A 91 -2.91 5.86 -19.92
CA SER A 91 -4.25 5.45 -19.53
C SER A 91 -5.28 6.20 -20.36
N THR A 92 -6.22 5.49 -20.94
CA THR A 92 -7.39 6.07 -21.59
C THR A 92 -8.51 6.36 -20.60
N ARG A 93 -8.30 6.03 -19.32
CA ARG A 93 -9.29 6.28 -18.27
C ARG A 93 -8.98 7.62 -17.58
N PRO A 94 -9.86 8.63 -17.70
CA PRO A 94 -9.75 9.85 -16.91
C PRO A 94 -9.67 9.51 -15.41
N GLY A 95 -8.71 10.11 -14.71
CA GLY A 95 -8.56 9.91 -13.26
C GLY A 95 -7.95 8.56 -12.84
N ALA A 96 -7.29 7.84 -13.73
CA ALA A 96 -6.53 6.62 -13.38
C ALA A 96 -5.16 7.01 -12.83
N PHE A 97 -5.11 7.39 -11.56
CA PHE A 97 -3.87 7.74 -10.85
C PHE A 97 -3.42 6.63 -9.92
N GLY A 98 -2.11 6.60 -9.68
CA GLY A 98 -1.49 5.68 -8.74
C GLY A 98 -1.41 4.26 -9.28
N GLY A 99 -1.55 3.29 -8.40
CA GLY A 99 -1.41 1.89 -8.75
C GLY A 99 -2.37 0.99 -7.99
N PHE A 100 -2.52 -0.22 -8.51
CA PHE A 100 -3.28 -1.27 -7.86
C PHE A 100 -2.38 -2.45 -7.55
N HIS A 101 -2.16 -2.72 -6.28
CA HIS A 101 -1.55 -3.97 -5.86
C HIS A 101 -2.59 -5.09 -5.90
N HIS A 102 -2.22 -6.18 -6.56
CA HIS A 102 -3.05 -7.39 -6.67
C HIS A 102 -2.49 -8.47 -5.73
N PRO A 103 -2.78 -8.42 -4.42
CA PRO A 103 -2.12 -9.26 -3.43
C PRO A 103 -2.31 -10.76 -3.68
N ASN A 104 -3.46 -11.14 -4.22
CA ASN A 104 -3.74 -12.55 -4.55
C ASN A 104 -3.00 -13.01 -5.81
N GLN A 105 -2.69 -12.09 -6.71
CA GLN A 105 -1.98 -12.35 -7.96
C GLN A 105 -0.47 -12.16 -7.81
N GLY A 106 -0.04 -11.41 -6.79
CA GLY A 106 1.37 -11.13 -6.52
C GLY A 106 2.03 -10.23 -7.58
N TYR A 107 1.27 -9.30 -8.16
CA TYR A 107 1.78 -8.26 -9.05
C TYR A 107 1.07 -6.93 -8.80
N ARG A 108 1.58 -5.87 -9.41
CA ARG A 108 1.02 -4.52 -9.36
C ARG A 108 0.87 -3.93 -10.76
N HIS A 109 -0.20 -3.17 -10.94
CA HIS A 109 -0.31 -2.18 -12.01
C HIS A 109 0.04 -0.80 -11.47
N LEU A 110 0.94 -0.09 -12.13
CA LEU A 110 1.22 1.31 -11.91
C LEU A 110 0.79 2.11 -13.15
N GLN A 111 -0.01 3.13 -12.95
CA GLN A 111 -0.48 4.00 -14.03
C GLN A 111 0.52 5.15 -14.22
N MET A 112 1.40 4.99 -15.18
CA MET A 112 2.41 6.00 -15.53
C MET A 112 1.83 7.31 -16.03
N ALA A 113 0.58 7.31 -16.50
CA ALA A 113 -0.07 8.54 -16.92
C ALA A 113 -0.08 9.60 -15.80
N ALA A 114 -0.22 9.18 -14.54
CA ALA A 114 -0.13 10.10 -13.40
C ALA A 114 1.27 10.69 -13.25
N LEU A 115 2.33 9.88 -13.40
CA LEU A 115 3.70 10.35 -13.31
C LEU A 115 4.10 11.24 -14.48
N ILE A 116 3.68 10.89 -15.71
CA ILE A 116 4.05 11.62 -16.92
C ILE A 116 3.22 12.90 -17.08
N THR A 117 1.90 12.84 -16.86
CA THR A 117 1.04 14.03 -16.99
C THR A 117 1.24 15.05 -15.90
N MET A 118 1.61 14.63 -14.70
CA MET A 118 1.94 15.55 -13.62
C MET A 118 3.33 16.14 -13.77
N TYR A 119 4.28 15.35 -14.30
CA TYR A 119 5.68 15.73 -14.42
C TYR A 119 6.08 16.00 -15.88
N GLY A 120 5.16 16.07 -16.80
CA GLY A 120 5.36 16.46 -18.20
C GLY A 120 4.37 15.89 -19.21
N PRO A 121 4.56 16.22 -20.49
CA PRO A 121 3.68 15.78 -21.57
C PRO A 121 3.67 14.27 -21.76
N LEU A 122 2.50 13.70 -22.06
CA LEU A 122 2.28 12.27 -22.30
C LEU A 122 3.02 11.70 -23.52
N ASP A 123 3.48 12.54 -24.42
CA ASP A 123 4.25 12.15 -25.61
C ASP A 123 5.73 11.85 -25.30
N ARG A 124 6.16 12.16 -24.07
CA ARG A 124 7.52 11.83 -23.61
C ARG A 124 7.52 10.54 -22.83
N ASP A 125 8.45 9.67 -23.19
CA ASP A 125 8.72 8.42 -22.44
C ASP A 125 9.55 8.67 -21.16
N VAL A 126 9.86 9.93 -20.84
CA VAL A 126 10.66 10.36 -19.68
C VAL A 126 9.86 11.40 -18.87
N PRO A 127 9.85 11.33 -17.55
CA PRO A 127 9.20 12.34 -16.73
C PRO A 127 9.86 13.72 -16.91
N ALA A 128 9.04 14.79 -16.87
CA ALA A 128 9.55 16.16 -16.95
C ALA A 128 10.30 16.57 -15.69
N ASP A 129 9.91 16.01 -14.54
CA ASP A 129 10.60 16.13 -13.27
C ASP A 129 11.05 14.72 -12.82
N PRO A 130 12.27 14.31 -13.19
CA PRO A 130 12.79 12.99 -12.82
C PRO A 130 12.93 12.77 -11.32
N ASP A 131 13.28 13.81 -10.56
CA ASP A 131 13.50 13.71 -9.12
C ASP A 131 12.19 13.42 -8.39
N LEU A 132 11.14 14.18 -8.67
CA LEU A 132 9.81 13.91 -8.12
C LEU A 132 9.26 12.56 -8.56
N ALA A 133 9.51 12.17 -9.82
CA ALA A 133 9.10 10.84 -10.31
C ALA A 133 9.80 9.72 -9.54
N MET A 134 11.09 9.85 -9.24
CA MET A 134 11.82 8.87 -8.44
C MET A 134 11.29 8.79 -7.01
N LEU A 135 10.97 9.91 -6.38
CA LEU A 135 10.39 9.93 -5.03
C LEU A 135 9.01 9.26 -5.01
N ASP A 136 8.14 9.54 -5.98
CA ASP A 136 6.83 8.90 -6.06
C ASP A 136 6.94 7.38 -6.30
N LEU A 137 7.89 6.95 -7.13
CA LEU A 137 8.18 5.53 -7.33
C LEU A 137 8.70 4.87 -6.05
N VAL A 138 9.58 5.53 -5.27
CA VAL A 138 10.05 5.02 -3.98
C VAL A 138 8.87 4.82 -3.04
N ARG A 139 8.05 5.86 -2.83
CA ARG A 139 6.87 5.79 -1.99
C ARG A 139 5.95 4.64 -2.41
N ALA A 140 5.59 4.63 -3.67
CA ALA A 140 4.63 3.68 -4.21
C ALA A 140 5.14 2.24 -4.13
N HIS A 141 6.40 2.00 -4.50
CA HIS A 141 6.98 0.65 -4.48
C HIS A 141 7.27 0.16 -3.05
N ALA A 142 7.78 1.02 -2.17
CA ALA A 142 7.98 0.69 -0.77
C ALA A 142 6.66 0.31 -0.07
N HIS A 143 5.60 1.10 -0.29
CA HIS A 143 4.24 0.80 0.17
C HIS A 143 3.78 -0.59 -0.29
N ASP A 144 3.92 -0.87 -1.57
CA ASP A 144 3.47 -2.15 -2.13
C ASP A 144 4.32 -3.34 -1.72
N CYS A 145 5.60 -3.14 -1.38
CA CYS A 145 6.42 -4.20 -0.79
C CYS A 145 5.84 -4.67 0.55
N LEU A 146 5.32 -3.76 1.38
CA LEU A 146 4.64 -4.13 2.62
C LEU A 146 3.35 -4.92 2.34
N HIS A 147 2.55 -4.48 1.38
CA HIS A 147 1.36 -5.22 0.96
C HIS A 147 1.70 -6.57 0.32
N TYR A 148 2.72 -6.63 -0.51
CA TYR A 148 3.20 -7.88 -1.11
C TYR A 148 3.68 -8.85 -0.04
N GLY A 149 4.40 -8.38 0.98
CA GLY A 149 4.92 -9.16 2.08
C GLY A 149 3.91 -9.47 3.19
N SER A 150 2.72 -8.88 3.17
CA SER A 150 1.69 -9.11 4.20
C SER A 150 1.25 -10.57 4.26
N ALA A 151 1.04 -11.06 5.48
CA ALA A 151 0.56 -12.42 5.72
C ALA A 151 -0.76 -12.71 4.98
N ARG A 152 -0.87 -13.90 4.38
CA ARG A 152 -2.08 -14.34 3.68
C ARG A 152 -2.41 -15.77 3.99
N ARG A 153 -3.71 -16.04 4.23
CA ARG A 153 -4.22 -17.40 4.37
C ARG A 153 -5.28 -17.65 3.32
N TYR A 154 -5.18 -18.80 2.68
CA TYR A 154 -6.11 -19.24 1.65
C TYR A 154 -6.75 -20.57 2.07
N VAL A 155 -8.06 -20.67 1.86
CA VAL A 155 -8.86 -21.87 2.03
C VAL A 155 -9.60 -22.17 0.74
N LEU A 156 -10.09 -23.41 0.61
CA LEU A 156 -11.05 -23.76 -0.41
C LEU A 156 -12.45 -23.52 0.14
N GLY A 157 -13.23 -22.68 -0.51
CA GLY A 157 -14.65 -22.48 -0.19
C GLY A 157 -15.51 -23.65 -0.64
N GLU A 158 -16.77 -23.68 -0.19
CA GLU A 158 -17.74 -24.73 -0.49
C GLU A 158 -17.96 -24.98 -1.98
N ASN A 159 -17.84 -23.92 -2.79
CA ASN A 159 -17.95 -23.96 -4.25
C ASN A 159 -16.64 -24.33 -4.98
N GLY A 160 -15.60 -24.74 -4.26
CA GLY A 160 -14.28 -25.04 -4.82
C GLY A 160 -13.45 -23.85 -5.26
N GLN A 161 -13.90 -22.63 -4.96
CA GLN A 161 -13.13 -21.41 -5.20
C GLN A 161 -12.18 -21.11 -4.05
N VAL A 162 -11.05 -20.45 -4.38
CA VAL A 162 -10.11 -19.98 -3.36
C VAL A 162 -10.67 -18.76 -2.65
N VAL A 163 -10.70 -18.82 -1.33
CA VAL A 163 -11.06 -17.69 -0.46
C VAL A 163 -9.84 -17.27 0.34
N ARG A 164 -9.53 -15.97 0.32
CA ARG A 164 -8.51 -15.39 1.19
C ARG A 164 -9.14 -15.01 2.52
N THR A 165 -8.86 -15.77 3.56
CA THR A 165 -9.42 -15.58 4.91
C THR A 165 -8.61 -14.62 5.78
N GLN A 166 -7.35 -14.33 5.41
CA GLN A 166 -6.53 -13.32 6.08
C GLN A 166 -5.69 -12.54 5.08
N TYR A 167 -5.55 -11.24 5.34
CA TYR A 167 -4.62 -10.34 4.66
C TYR A 167 -4.03 -9.37 5.69
N GLY A 168 -2.75 -9.53 6.00
CA GLY A 168 -2.10 -8.83 7.10
C GLY A 168 -2.85 -9.07 8.41
N ILE A 169 -3.21 -7.99 9.08
CA ILE A 169 -4.02 -8.01 10.31
C ILE A 169 -5.53 -8.13 10.07
N ASN A 170 -5.96 -8.11 8.82
CA ASN A 170 -7.37 -8.06 8.46
C ASN A 170 -7.90 -9.46 8.15
N TRP A 171 -8.74 -9.98 9.03
CA TRP A 171 -9.45 -11.24 8.85
C TRP A 171 -10.75 -11.05 8.08
N ARG A 172 -11.11 -12.07 7.29
CA ARG A 172 -12.29 -12.07 6.42
C ARG A 172 -13.18 -13.25 6.70
N ARG A 173 -14.47 -13.02 6.53
CA ARG A 173 -15.51 -14.04 6.52
C ARG A 173 -15.42 -14.88 5.24
N PRO A 174 -16.08 -16.06 5.20
CA PRO A 174 -16.16 -16.86 3.97
C PRO A 174 -16.76 -16.10 2.76
N ASP A 175 -17.65 -15.13 3.01
CA ASP A 175 -18.22 -14.25 1.97
C ASP A 175 -17.26 -13.14 1.48
N GLY A 176 -16.02 -13.10 1.99
CA GLY A 176 -14.99 -12.15 1.63
C GLY A 176 -15.06 -10.81 2.37
N ARG A 177 -16.11 -10.55 3.16
CA ARG A 177 -16.20 -9.33 3.98
C ARG A 177 -15.22 -9.37 5.14
N THR A 178 -14.75 -8.21 5.55
CA THR A 178 -13.89 -8.10 6.74
C THR A 178 -14.69 -8.27 8.03
N TYR A 179 -14.03 -8.72 9.09
CA TYR A 179 -14.64 -8.75 10.42
C TYR A 179 -14.58 -7.40 11.12
N SER A 180 -13.63 -6.55 10.79
CA SER A 180 -13.53 -5.22 11.39
C SER A 180 -14.68 -4.33 10.95
N SER A 181 -15.04 -3.37 11.80
CA SER A 181 -16.05 -2.38 11.51
C SER A 181 -15.67 -1.53 10.29
N SER A 182 -16.68 -1.06 9.55
CA SER A 182 -16.48 0.06 8.63
C SER A 182 -16.54 1.37 9.41
N ASP A 183 -15.72 2.33 9.03
CA ASP A 183 -15.81 3.66 9.61
C ASP A 183 -16.98 4.45 9.00
N PRO A 184 -17.64 5.33 9.78
CA PRO A 184 -18.47 6.39 9.23
C PRO A 184 -17.70 7.26 8.23
N GLN A 185 -18.42 7.88 7.29
CA GLN A 185 -17.78 8.69 6.26
C GLN A 185 -17.01 9.90 6.83
N ASP A 186 -17.52 10.47 7.91
CA ASP A 186 -17.01 11.64 8.62
C ASP A 186 -16.14 11.29 9.85
N ALA A 187 -15.75 10.03 10.01
CA ALA A 187 -14.94 9.61 11.14
C ALA A 187 -13.59 10.34 11.18
N ALA A 188 -13.25 10.94 12.30
CA ALA A 188 -11.95 11.58 12.53
C ALA A 188 -10.83 10.56 12.73
N HIS A 189 -11.12 9.40 13.34
CA HIS A 189 -10.20 8.29 13.55
C HIS A 189 -10.80 6.98 13.06
N THR A 190 -9.98 5.94 12.94
CA THR A 190 -10.42 4.65 12.37
C THR A 190 -10.64 3.58 13.43
N ARG A 191 -11.64 2.71 13.17
CA ARG A 191 -11.84 1.41 13.81
C ARG A 191 -11.77 0.26 12.78
N ASN A 192 -11.26 0.54 11.60
CA ASN A 192 -11.15 -0.40 10.49
C ASN A 192 -9.71 -0.91 10.36
N LEU A 193 -9.49 -2.22 10.56
CA LEU A 193 -8.16 -2.83 10.43
C LEU A 193 -7.56 -2.70 9.02
N GLY A 194 -8.40 -2.56 7.99
CA GLY A 194 -7.93 -2.27 6.63
C GLY A 194 -7.30 -0.89 6.53
N ILE A 195 -7.91 0.13 7.15
CA ILE A 195 -7.39 1.49 7.21
C ILE A 195 -6.12 1.55 8.08
N ILE A 196 -6.09 0.84 9.22
CA ILE A 196 -4.88 0.72 10.05
C ILE A 196 -3.71 0.15 9.24
N MET A 197 -3.95 -0.94 8.50
CA MET A 197 -2.93 -1.57 7.67
C MET A 197 -2.44 -0.65 6.56
N GLU A 198 -3.37 -0.01 5.86
CA GLU A 198 -3.10 0.91 4.75
C GLU A 198 -2.31 2.13 5.24
N GLY A 199 -2.78 2.78 6.31
CA GLY A 199 -2.12 3.95 6.89
C GLY A 199 -0.74 3.64 7.44
N ALA A 200 -0.55 2.47 8.09
CA ALA A 200 0.76 2.04 8.56
C ALA A 200 1.75 1.84 7.41
N CYS A 201 1.32 1.21 6.31
CA CYS A 201 2.14 1.01 5.13
C CYS A 201 2.50 2.35 4.46
N ASP A 202 1.53 3.26 4.34
CA ASP A 202 1.75 4.55 3.71
C ASP A 202 2.65 5.47 4.56
N ARG A 203 2.43 5.52 5.88
CA ARG A 203 3.29 6.26 6.81
C ARG A 203 4.76 5.83 6.69
N GLU A 204 5.00 4.53 6.67
CA GLU A 204 6.35 3.99 6.57
C GLU A 204 7.00 4.28 5.22
N SER A 205 6.27 4.12 4.11
CA SER A 205 6.78 4.41 2.78
C SER A 205 7.09 5.90 2.59
N ARG A 206 6.26 6.80 3.10
CA ARG A 206 6.50 8.25 3.10
C ARG A 206 7.72 8.64 3.92
N ARG A 207 7.92 8.01 5.08
CA ARG A 207 9.12 8.21 5.91
C ARG A 207 10.39 7.84 5.16
N LEU A 208 10.40 6.70 4.47
CA LEU A 208 11.52 6.27 3.63
C LEU A 208 11.76 7.22 2.45
N THR A 209 10.70 7.67 1.80
CA THR A 209 10.78 8.62 0.69
C THR A 209 11.38 9.95 1.13
N ARG A 210 11.01 10.45 2.32
CA ARG A 210 11.61 11.65 2.90
C ARG A 210 13.11 11.46 3.12
N GLN A 211 13.56 10.31 3.63
CA GLN A 211 14.98 10.02 3.80
C GLN A 211 15.74 10.01 2.45
N VAL A 212 15.10 9.54 1.38
CA VAL A 212 15.68 9.61 0.03
C VAL A 212 15.79 11.05 -0.45
N ALA A 213 14.73 11.84 -0.25
CA ALA A 213 14.76 13.27 -0.61
C ALA A 213 15.90 14.01 0.11
N GLU A 214 16.06 13.77 1.41
CA GLU A 214 17.17 14.33 2.21
C GLU A 214 18.54 13.84 1.72
N LEU A 215 18.67 12.56 1.36
CA LEU A 215 19.94 11.97 0.91
C LEU A 215 20.43 12.55 -0.43
N TYR A 216 19.50 12.93 -1.29
CA TYR A 216 19.79 13.43 -2.65
C TYR A 216 19.55 14.93 -2.80
N ASP A 217 19.30 15.65 -1.70
CA ASP A 217 18.97 17.09 -1.70
C ASP A 217 17.81 17.44 -2.63
N ILE A 218 16.85 16.51 -2.79
CA ILE A 218 15.67 16.73 -3.62
C ILE A 218 14.68 17.58 -2.82
N THR A 219 14.27 18.70 -3.41
CA THR A 219 13.29 19.62 -2.85
C THR A 219 12.09 19.75 -3.79
N GLY A 220 10.92 19.94 -3.22
CA GLY A 220 9.74 20.26 -4.02
C GLY A 220 9.75 21.72 -4.51
N PRO A 221 8.90 22.06 -5.49
CA PRO A 221 8.66 23.46 -5.86
C PRO A 221 8.22 24.31 -4.66
N ASP A 222 8.48 25.62 -4.72
CA ASP A 222 8.20 26.53 -3.61
C ASP A 222 6.73 26.98 -3.52
N SER A 223 5.97 26.82 -4.61
CA SER A 223 4.61 27.38 -4.70
C SER A 223 3.52 26.30 -4.60
N PRO A 224 2.50 26.49 -3.74
CA PRO A 224 1.32 25.64 -3.72
C PRO A 224 0.47 25.69 -4.99
N ASP A 225 0.72 26.66 -5.89
CA ASP A 225 0.09 26.72 -7.21
C ASP A 225 0.72 25.73 -8.20
N ASP A 226 1.84 25.08 -7.82
CA ASP A 226 2.48 24.02 -8.57
C ASP A 226 2.02 22.65 -8.07
N ILE A 227 1.54 21.81 -8.98
CA ILE A 227 1.13 20.44 -8.64
C ILE A 227 2.29 19.60 -8.09
N GLY A 228 3.53 19.89 -8.49
CA GLY A 228 4.73 19.27 -7.96
C GLY A 228 4.96 19.55 -6.47
N TRP A 229 4.58 20.72 -5.98
CA TRP A 229 4.60 21.05 -4.56
C TRP A 229 3.73 20.09 -3.75
N TRP A 230 2.50 19.84 -4.22
CA TRP A 230 1.57 18.91 -3.59
C TRP A 230 2.07 17.47 -3.68
N ALA A 231 2.58 17.08 -4.84
CA ALA A 231 3.11 15.73 -5.07
C ALA A 231 4.33 15.44 -4.19
N TYR A 232 5.25 16.39 -4.05
CA TYR A 232 6.41 16.26 -3.15
C TYR A 232 5.97 16.09 -1.69
N ARG A 233 5.07 16.93 -1.22
CA ARG A 233 4.57 16.89 0.17
C ARG A 233 3.78 15.61 0.44
N ASP A 234 2.98 15.14 -0.51
CA ASP A 234 2.32 13.85 -0.42
C ASP A 234 3.32 12.71 -0.35
N ALA A 235 4.27 12.63 -1.26
CA ALA A 235 5.25 11.56 -1.32
C ALA A 235 6.14 11.48 -0.07
N THR A 236 6.46 12.63 0.52
CA THR A 236 7.31 12.75 1.72
C THR A 236 6.54 12.79 3.04
N GLY A 237 5.19 12.77 2.99
CA GLY A 237 4.34 12.82 4.18
C GLY A 237 4.38 14.16 4.92
N GLN A 238 4.46 15.26 4.16
CA GLN A 238 4.51 16.63 4.68
C GLN A 238 3.22 17.42 4.42
N LEU A 239 2.18 16.76 3.87
CA LEU A 239 0.86 17.38 3.77
C LEU A 239 0.24 17.52 5.16
N ASP A 240 -0.11 18.73 5.53
CA ASP A 240 -0.86 18.99 6.73
C ASP A 240 -2.33 18.58 6.55
N ASP A 241 -2.98 18.18 7.65
CA ASP A 241 -4.34 17.63 7.62
C ASP A 241 -5.39 18.61 7.10
N ASP A 242 -5.15 19.91 7.28
CA ASP A 242 -6.08 20.97 6.88
C ASP A 242 -5.89 21.45 5.43
N GLU A 243 -4.69 21.27 4.84
CA GLU A 243 -4.37 21.71 3.49
C GLU A 243 -5.24 21.01 2.42
N PRO A 244 -5.40 19.67 2.45
CA PRO A 244 -6.24 18.99 1.46
C PRO A 244 -7.73 19.26 1.60
N ALA A 245 -8.19 19.75 2.74
CA ALA A 245 -9.60 19.99 3.01
C ALA A 245 -10.08 21.32 2.43
N ALA A 246 -9.23 22.37 2.47
CA ALA A 246 -9.60 23.71 2.09
C ALA A 246 -9.67 23.89 0.56
N ASP A 247 -8.79 23.22 -0.18
CA ASP A 247 -8.58 23.50 -1.60
C ASP A 247 -8.44 22.28 -2.52
N ALA A 248 -8.97 21.11 -2.10
CA ALA A 248 -8.92 19.90 -2.91
C ALA A 248 -9.52 20.13 -4.32
N GLY A 249 -8.63 20.25 -5.32
CA GLY A 249 -9.01 20.51 -6.71
C GLY A 249 -8.91 21.96 -7.15
N LYS A 250 -8.57 22.88 -6.27
CA LYS A 250 -8.23 24.27 -6.60
C LYS A 250 -6.72 24.47 -6.39
N PRO A 251 -5.98 25.07 -7.28
CA PRO A 251 -6.36 25.77 -8.49
C PRO A 251 -6.23 24.92 -9.77
N PHE A 252 -6.20 23.59 -9.68
CA PHE A 252 -5.85 22.72 -10.79
C PHE A 252 -7.06 22.24 -11.57
N ASP A 253 -6.97 22.29 -12.90
CA ASP A 253 -7.94 21.75 -13.84
C ASP A 253 -7.49 20.40 -14.42
N GLY A 254 -8.41 19.65 -15.03
CA GLY A 254 -8.12 18.42 -15.77
C GLY A 254 -7.55 17.30 -14.90
N GLU A 255 -6.47 16.69 -15.38
CA GLU A 255 -5.84 15.53 -14.71
C GLU A 255 -5.15 15.93 -13.40
N ALA A 256 -4.51 17.09 -13.34
CA ALA A 256 -3.88 17.60 -12.14
C ALA A 256 -4.92 17.83 -11.02
N GLY A 257 -6.09 18.41 -11.34
CA GLY A 257 -7.19 18.58 -10.38
C GLY A 257 -7.76 17.25 -9.91
N THR A 258 -7.87 16.27 -10.81
CA THR A 258 -8.32 14.91 -10.45
C THR A 258 -7.32 14.21 -9.53
N TYR A 259 -6.03 14.37 -9.79
CA TYR A 259 -4.96 13.84 -8.92
C TYR A 259 -5.00 14.50 -7.54
N ALA A 260 -4.97 15.82 -7.48
CA ALA A 260 -5.01 16.56 -6.22
C ALA A 260 -6.25 16.18 -5.38
N GLY A 261 -7.41 16.08 -6.01
CA GLY A 261 -8.64 15.62 -5.34
C GLY A 261 -8.58 14.18 -4.85
N SER A 262 -7.88 13.29 -5.55
CA SER A 262 -7.70 11.90 -5.14
C SER A 262 -6.73 11.78 -3.97
N MET A 263 -5.61 12.50 -4.02
CA MET A 263 -4.63 12.62 -2.95
C MET A 263 -5.27 13.17 -1.67
N ALA A 264 -6.02 14.25 -1.77
CA ALA A 264 -6.73 14.84 -0.64
C ALA A 264 -7.74 13.88 0.00
N ARG A 265 -8.48 13.11 -0.82
CA ARG A 265 -9.39 12.07 -0.30
C ARG A 265 -8.63 10.97 0.42
N TYR A 266 -7.52 10.51 -0.14
CA TYR A 266 -6.70 9.47 0.48
C TYR A 266 -6.10 9.97 1.79
N GLN A 267 -5.55 11.17 1.82
CA GLN A 267 -5.03 11.81 3.03
C GLN A 267 -6.08 11.83 4.15
N ARG A 268 -7.29 12.30 3.87
CA ARG A 268 -8.37 12.34 4.88
C ARG A 268 -8.88 10.96 5.29
N SER A 269 -9.07 10.06 4.32
CA SER A 269 -9.75 8.78 4.58
C SER A 269 -8.83 7.70 5.15
N VAL A 270 -7.52 7.82 4.95
CA VAL A 270 -6.53 6.83 5.39
C VAL A 270 -5.55 7.44 6.37
N ASN A 271 -4.71 8.37 5.91
CA ASN A 271 -3.54 8.82 6.68
C ASN A 271 -3.93 9.60 7.92
N HIS A 272 -4.79 10.60 7.77
CA HIS A 272 -5.29 11.37 8.90
C HIS A 272 -5.96 10.47 9.95
N ARG A 273 -6.85 9.58 9.55
CA ARG A 273 -7.52 8.65 10.46
C ARG A 273 -6.54 7.71 11.17
N TYR A 274 -5.51 7.27 10.47
CA TYR A 274 -4.47 6.45 11.07
C TYR A 274 -3.63 7.22 12.07
N GLU A 275 -3.19 8.43 11.75
CA GLU A 275 -2.44 9.30 12.68
C GLU A 275 -3.26 9.66 13.92
N GLN A 276 -4.55 9.96 13.77
CA GLN A 276 -5.45 10.18 14.89
C GLN A 276 -5.60 8.93 15.77
N TRP A 277 -5.69 7.76 15.16
CA TRP A 277 -5.69 6.50 15.90
C TRP A 277 -4.37 6.26 16.64
N LEU A 278 -3.22 6.49 16.01
CA LEU A 278 -1.91 6.41 16.67
C LEU A 278 -1.80 7.40 17.84
N ALA A 279 -2.34 8.61 17.69
CA ALA A 279 -2.36 9.60 18.75
C ALA A 279 -3.24 9.17 19.93
N GLU A 280 -4.42 8.61 19.64
CA GLU A 280 -5.37 8.14 20.65
C GLU A 280 -4.80 7.00 21.49
N VAL A 281 -4.23 5.97 20.83
CA VAL A 281 -3.85 4.73 21.53
C VAL A 281 -2.36 4.61 21.82
N GLY A 282 -1.52 5.39 21.15
CA GLY A 282 -0.06 5.34 21.31
C GLY A 282 0.46 6.02 22.56
N ALA A 283 -0.28 7.00 23.11
CA ALA A 283 0.03 7.72 24.36
C ALA A 283 1.53 8.08 24.50
N GLY A 284 2.09 8.71 23.48
CA GLY A 284 3.50 9.15 23.44
C GLY A 284 4.50 8.15 22.85
N GLU A 285 4.09 6.91 22.59
CA GLU A 285 4.95 5.86 22.02
C GLU A 285 4.48 5.45 20.60
N ARG A 286 4.17 6.43 19.75
CA ARG A 286 3.60 6.20 18.41
C ARG A 286 4.49 5.33 17.53
N GLU A 287 5.81 5.53 17.57
CA GLU A 287 6.75 4.76 16.72
C GLU A 287 6.79 3.28 17.13
N GLY A 288 6.80 2.98 18.41
CA GLY A 288 6.73 1.58 18.89
C GLY A 288 5.41 0.90 18.52
N LEU A 289 4.30 1.64 18.52
CA LEU A 289 3.02 1.12 18.09
C LEU A 289 2.98 0.91 16.57
N GLN A 290 3.55 1.84 15.78
CA GLN A 290 3.74 1.70 14.34
C GLN A 290 4.49 0.40 14.00
N ASP A 291 5.60 0.13 14.70
CA ASP A 291 6.40 -1.08 14.50
C ASP A 291 5.63 -2.35 14.82
N LEU A 292 4.83 -2.34 15.90
CA LEU A 292 3.96 -3.46 16.24
C LEU A 292 2.90 -3.71 15.18
N VAL A 293 2.29 -2.65 14.63
CA VAL A 293 1.31 -2.77 13.54
C VAL A 293 1.97 -3.37 12.30
N LEU A 294 3.09 -2.83 11.85
CA LEU A 294 3.81 -3.34 10.67
C LEU A 294 4.26 -4.80 10.85
N THR A 295 4.81 -5.14 12.02
CA THR A 295 5.19 -6.52 12.35
C THR A 295 3.98 -7.45 12.30
N ALA A 296 2.84 -7.03 12.84
CA ALA A 296 1.60 -7.80 12.78
C ALA A 296 1.07 -7.94 11.34
N VAL A 297 1.20 -6.91 10.51
CA VAL A 297 0.84 -6.95 9.08
C VAL A 297 1.67 -8.00 8.34
N ILE A 298 2.98 -8.04 8.57
CA ILE A 298 3.89 -8.96 7.89
C ILE A 298 3.73 -10.39 8.42
N SER A 299 3.65 -10.58 9.73
CA SER A 299 3.54 -11.90 10.34
C SER A 299 2.12 -12.50 10.30
N GLY A 300 1.10 -11.64 10.27
CA GLY A 300 -0.30 -12.02 10.45
C GLY A 300 -0.66 -12.34 11.91
N ASP A 301 0.27 -12.14 12.83
CA ASP A 301 0.06 -12.35 14.28
C ASP A 301 -0.19 -11.00 14.96
N THR A 302 -1.39 -10.81 15.48
CA THR A 302 -1.80 -9.62 16.21
C THR A 302 -1.59 -9.72 17.73
N GLY A 303 -1.03 -10.83 18.25
CA GLY A 303 -0.92 -11.07 19.67
C GLY A 303 -0.17 -9.99 20.45
N ASN A 304 0.98 -9.51 19.93
CA ASN A 304 1.74 -8.43 20.57
C ASN A 304 0.97 -7.09 20.53
N LEU A 305 0.31 -6.80 19.41
CA LEU A 305 -0.52 -5.60 19.27
C LEU A 305 -1.71 -5.64 20.23
N CYS A 306 -2.39 -6.79 20.34
CA CYS A 306 -3.48 -6.98 21.29
C CYS A 306 -3.00 -6.75 22.73
N ARG A 307 -1.93 -7.43 23.15
CA ARG A 307 -1.37 -7.27 24.50
C ARG A 307 -1.01 -5.81 24.78
N ARG A 308 -0.32 -5.15 23.86
CA ARG A 308 0.05 -3.74 24.04
C ARG A 308 -1.13 -2.82 24.27
N LEU A 309 -2.23 -3.02 23.52
CA LEU A 309 -3.44 -2.23 23.68
C LEU A 309 -4.17 -2.58 24.99
N ASP A 310 -4.26 -3.87 25.30
CA ASP A 310 -4.94 -4.34 26.52
C ASP A 310 -4.18 -3.92 27.79
N ASP A 311 -2.85 -4.01 27.82
CA ASP A 311 -2.01 -3.58 28.95
C ASP A 311 -2.15 -2.07 29.22
N ARG A 312 -2.34 -1.28 28.17
CA ARG A 312 -2.37 0.18 28.28
C ARG A 312 -3.76 0.73 28.54
N HIS A 313 -4.77 0.15 27.94
CA HIS A 313 -6.15 0.69 27.92
C HIS A 313 -7.16 -0.23 28.61
N GLY A 314 -6.72 -1.36 29.09
CA GLY A 314 -7.55 -2.37 29.76
C GLY A 314 -7.87 -3.60 28.91
N PRO A 315 -8.17 -4.73 29.55
CA PRO A 315 -8.43 -5.98 28.86
C PRO A 315 -9.56 -5.89 27.86
N GLY A 316 -9.37 -6.49 26.67
CA GLY A 316 -10.37 -6.52 25.60
C GLY A 316 -10.41 -5.27 24.73
N THR A 317 -9.47 -4.31 24.90
CA THR A 317 -9.42 -3.07 24.12
C THR A 317 -9.36 -3.34 22.62
N PHE A 318 -8.44 -4.20 22.18
CA PHE A 318 -8.36 -4.55 20.76
C PHE A 318 -9.67 -5.13 20.22
N ALA A 319 -10.25 -6.07 20.97
CA ALA A 319 -11.50 -6.71 20.56
C ALA A 319 -12.66 -5.70 20.52
N GLY A 320 -12.80 -4.85 21.51
CA GLY A 320 -13.81 -3.80 21.55
C GLY A 320 -13.65 -2.77 20.45
N MET A 321 -12.39 -2.48 20.07
CA MET A 321 -12.06 -1.46 19.08
C MET A 321 -12.34 -1.89 17.64
N PHE A 322 -11.96 -3.12 17.26
CA PHE A 322 -11.92 -3.57 15.88
C PHE A 322 -12.91 -4.66 15.50
N ARG A 323 -13.52 -5.35 16.47
CA ARG A 323 -14.35 -6.51 16.19
C ARG A 323 -15.83 -6.17 16.16
N THR A 324 -16.49 -6.55 15.09
CA THR A 324 -17.96 -6.56 15.03
C THR A 324 -18.51 -7.76 15.80
N SER A 325 -19.81 -7.76 16.09
CA SER A 325 -20.50 -8.93 16.66
C SER A 325 -20.28 -10.21 15.85
N GLY A 326 -20.20 -10.10 14.52
CA GLY A 326 -19.89 -11.22 13.64
C GLY A 326 -18.47 -11.80 13.81
N TYR A 327 -17.51 -11.00 14.27
CA TYR A 327 -16.17 -11.49 14.59
C TYR A 327 -16.18 -12.36 15.85
N LEU A 328 -16.96 -11.99 16.86
CA LEU A 328 -17.08 -12.75 18.11
C LEU A 328 -17.68 -14.14 17.90
N THR A 329 -18.42 -14.35 16.81
CA THR A 329 -18.95 -15.66 16.41
C THR A 329 -18.06 -16.40 15.43
N ALA A 330 -16.89 -15.84 15.08
CA ALA A 330 -15.94 -16.48 14.18
C ALA A 330 -15.36 -17.78 14.79
N PRO A 331 -14.93 -18.73 13.95
CA PRO A 331 -14.30 -19.96 14.42
C PRO A 331 -13.13 -19.70 15.38
N PRO A 332 -12.87 -20.59 16.36
CA PRO A 332 -11.85 -20.40 17.38
C PRO A 332 -10.45 -20.05 16.86
N GLN A 333 -10.13 -20.52 15.67
CA GLN A 333 -8.84 -20.23 15.00
C GLN A 333 -8.66 -18.74 14.62
N GLN A 334 -9.78 -18.00 14.49
CA GLN A 334 -9.74 -16.56 14.17
C GLN A 334 -9.78 -15.71 15.44
N THR A 335 -10.22 -16.28 16.56
CA THR A 335 -10.27 -15.57 17.84
C THR A 335 -9.01 -15.77 18.68
N ALA A 336 -8.25 -16.82 18.41
CA ALA A 336 -7.02 -17.14 19.15
C ALA A 336 -5.89 -16.10 18.95
N ALA A 337 -6.01 -15.20 17.98
CA ALA A 337 -5.03 -14.14 17.75
C ALA A 337 -5.07 -12.98 18.77
N CYS A 338 -6.05 -13.00 19.70
CA CYS A 338 -6.25 -11.91 20.67
C CYS A 338 -6.68 -12.40 22.08
N VAL A 339 -6.32 -13.59 22.49
CA VAL A 339 -6.51 -14.06 23.88
C VAL A 339 -5.20 -13.95 24.64
#